data_0dedcccbf09e5d913b73ec1c0d0e6532
#
_entry.id   0dedcccbf09e5d913b73ec1c0d0e6532
#
_cell.length_a   1.000
_cell.length_b   1.000
_cell.length_c   1.000
_cell.angle_alpha   90.00
_cell.angle_beta   90.00
_cell.angle_gamma   90.00
#
_symmetry.space_group_name_H-M   'P 1'
#
loop_
_entity.id
_entity.type
_entity.pdbx_description
1 polymer ?
#
loop_
_entity_poly.entity_id
_entity_poly.type
_entity_poly.pdbx_seq_one_letter_code
_entity_poly.pdbx_strand_id
1 'polypeptide(L)'
;MGTVVLAALAAFVLLMIFISLVTWYRKCPSDRIMVIFGKTHGTKAALCIHGGAKFVWPVFQDYGYISLRPLQIAVNLDNALCKQNIRINVPSVFTVGVSTSPEIMGNAAERLFGQTPEAIAELAKDIIFGQLRLVIASMMIEEINADRETFLRAVEANVAEELKKLGLELLNVNITDIRDEAQYLENLGRKAEAEARVAAGTV
;
A
#
# COMPACT_ATOMS: atom_id res chain seq x y z
N MET A 1 7.35 3.29 -66.34
CA MET A 1 6.25 3.66 -65.42
C MET A 1 5.96 2.56 -64.37
N GLY A 2 5.86 1.30 -64.76
CA GLY A 2 5.56 0.20 -63.81
C GLY A 2 6.58 0.03 -62.65
N THR A 3 7.87 0.18 -62.93
CA THR A 3 8.94 0.06 -61.92
C THR A 3 8.89 1.19 -60.87
N VAL A 4 8.53 2.42 -61.29
CA VAL A 4 8.39 3.56 -60.35
C VAL A 4 7.17 3.39 -59.47
N VAL A 5 6.05 2.89 -59.99
CA VAL A 5 4.85 2.60 -59.20
C VAL A 5 5.11 1.48 -58.21
N LEU A 6 5.85 0.45 -58.59
CA LEU A 6 6.19 -0.69 -57.74
C LEU A 6 7.14 -0.26 -56.61
N ALA A 7 8.11 0.60 -56.91
CA ALA A 7 9.01 1.18 -55.92
C ALA A 7 8.27 2.10 -54.92
N ALA A 8 7.31 2.89 -55.37
CA ALA A 8 6.49 3.74 -54.50
C ALA A 8 5.59 2.92 -53.57
N LEU A 9 4.99 1.84 -54.07
CA LEU A 9 4.20 0.89 -53.25
C LEU A 9 5.07 0.21 -52.21
N ALA A 10 6.27 -0.26 -52.56
CA ALA A 10 7.18 -0.88 -51.64
C ALA A 10 7.62 0.10 -50.53
N ALA A 11 7.94 1.34 -50.88
CA ALA A 11 8.28 2.39 -49.92
C ALA A 11 7.11 2.71 -48.97
N PHE A 12 5.90 2.76 -49.50
CA PHE A 12 4.70 2.97 -48.68
C PHE A 12 4.46 1.84 -47.68
N VAL A 13 4.59 0.59 -48.11
CA VAL A 13 4.47 -0.59 -47.23
C VAL A 13 5.54 -0.59 -46.13
N LEU A 14 6.80 -0.28 -46.49
CA LEU A 14 7.89 -0.16 -45.51
C LEU A 14 7.61 0.94 -44.48
N LEU A 15 7.10 2.08 -44.92
CA LEU A 15 6.74 3.21 -44.06
C LEU A 15 5.61 2.80 -43.09
N MET A 16 4.59 2.09 -43.56
CA MET A 16 3.49 1.58 -42.72
C MET A 16 3.99 0.56 -41.69
N ILE A 17 4.89 -0.33 -42.06
CA ILE A 17 5.53 -1.29 -41.12
C ILE A 17 6.36 -0.53 -40.07
N PHE A 18 7.12 0.49 -40.50
CA PHE A 18 7.93 1.28 -39.57
C PHE A 18 7.08 2.04 -38.56
N ILE A 19 5.99 2.70 -39.01
CA ILE A 19 5.02 3.37 -38.14
C ILE A 19 4.40 2.37 -37.16
N SER A 20 4.02 1.18 -37.62
CA SER A 20 3.47 0.11 -36.79
C SER A 20 4.45 -0.32 -35.70
N LEU A 21 5.71 -0.55 -36.02
CA LEU A 21 6.75 -0.93 -35.05
C LEU A 21 6.98 0.16 -33.99
N VAL A 22 6.99 1.43 -34.37
CA VAL A 22 7.15 2.55 -33.44
C VAL A 22 5.95 2.69 -32.52
N THR A 23 4.72 2.47 -32.99
CA THR A 23 3.51 2.54 -32.17
C THR A 23 3.38 1.39 -31.16
N TRP A 24 4.02 0.24 -31.42
CA TRP A 24 4.01 -0.91 -30.54
C TRP A 24 5.07 -0.83 -29.43
N TYR A 25 6.02 0.11 -29.56
CA TYR A 25 7.04 0.36 -28.55
C TYR A 25 6.49 1.29 -27.46
N ARG A 26 6.19 0.74 -26.28
CA ARG A 26 5.62 1.47 -25.15
C ARG A 26 6.67 1.71 -24.06
N LYS A 27 6.73 2.96 -23.61
CA LYS A 27 7.59 3.37 -22.51
C LYS A 27 6.79 3.36 -21.20
N CYS A 28 7.38 2.82 -20.13
CA CYS A 28 6.83 2.90 -18.79
C CYS A 28 7.42 4.13 -18.08
N PRO A 29 6.62 5.14 -17.71
CA PRO A 29 7.06 6.23 -16.86
C PRO A 29 7.52 5.73 -15.49
N SER A 30 8.39 6.47 -14.82
CA SER A 30 8.91 6.11 -13.50
C SER A 30 7.89 6.24 -12.36
N ASP A 31 6.80 6.98 -12.59
CA ASP A 31 5.72 7.21 -11.61
C ASP A 31 4.61 6.14 -11.65
N ARG A 32 4.76 5.13 -12.51
CA ARG A 32 3.75 4.09 -12.74
C ARG A 32 4.38 2.72 -12.96
N ILE A 33 3.61 1.68 -12.69
CA ILE A 33 3.90 0.31 -13.11
C ILE A 33 3.08 0.02 -14.35
N MET A 34 3.74 -0.47 -15.41
CA MET A 34 3.05 -0.96 -16.60
C MET A 34 2.74 -2.45 -16.40
N VAL A 35 1.47 -2.79 -16.49
CA VAL A 35 0.98 -4.17 -16.42
C VAL A 35 0.57 -4.59 -17.82
N ILE A 36 1.13 -5.69 -18.31
CA ILE A 36 0.84 -6.26 -19.62
C ILE A 36 0.09 -7.57 -19.40
N PHE A 37 -1.10 -7.63 -19.98
CA PHE A 37 -1.98 -8.81 -19.94
C PHE A 37 -2.00 -9.52 -21.28
N GLY A 38 -2.34 -10.82 -21.27
CA GLY A 38 -2.50 -11.63 -22.49
C GLY A 38 -1.42 -12.69 -22.61
N LYS A 39 -1.14 -13.13 -23.85
CA LYS A 39 -0.20 -14.21 -24.11
C LYS A 39 1.24 -13.77 -23.81
N THR A 40 1.67 -13.98 -22.59
CA THR A 40 3.05 -13.69 -22.12
C THR A 40 3.88 -14.98 -22.19
N HIS A 41 5.17 -14.87 -22.51
CA HIS A 41 6.09 -16.00 -22.42
C HIS A 41 6.31 -16.34 -20.95
N GLY A 42 5.50 -17.26 -20.39
CA GLY A 42 5.60 -17.74 -19.01
C GLY A 42 4.25 -18.09 -18.39
N THR A 43 4.29 -18.68 -17.21
CA THR A 43 3.15 -19.16 -16.42
C THR A 43 2.38 -18.04 -15.68
N LYS A 44 2.84 -16.79 -15.78
CA LYS A 44 2.19 -15.64 -15.08
C LYS A 44 1.14 -14.99 -15.96
N ALA A 45 -0.05 -14.75 -15.39
CA ALA A 45 -1.18 -14.13 -16.08
C ALA A 45 -0.94 -12.67 -16.46
N ALA A 46 -0.06 -11.96 -15.73
CA ALA A 46 0.31 -10.58 -15.99
C ALA A 46 1.82 -10.38 -15.85
N LEU A 47 2.40 -9.53 -16.72
CA LEU A 47 3.78 -9.11 -16.64
C LEU A 47 3.84 -7.66 -16.18
N CYS A 48 4.45 -7.42 -15.01
CA CYS A 48 4.62 -6.09 -14.43
C CYS A 48 6.02 -5.56 -14.75
N ILE A 49 6.09 -4.30 -15.15
CA ILE A 49 7.35 -3.62 -15.47
C ILE A 49 7.34 -2.26 -14.78
N HIS A 50 8.38 -2.01 -14.00
CA HIS A 50 8.65 -0.70 -13.43
C HIS A 50 9.85 -0.08 -14.13
N GLY A 51 9.59 1.05 -14.81
CA GLY A 51 10.60 1.73 -15.63
C GLY A 51 10.98 1.01 -16.92
N GLY A 52 11.63 1.72 -17.82
CA GLY A 52 12.08 1.20 -19.11
C GLY A 52 11.00 1.21 -20.19
N ALA A 53 11.18 0.34 -21.18
CA ALA A 53 10.26 0.25 -22.30
C ALA A 53 10.15 -1.20 -22.78
N LYS A 54 8.98 -1.54 -23.29
CA LYS A 54 8.73 -2.87 -23.84
C LYS A 54 7.88 -2.82 -25.10
N PHE A 55 8.10 -3.82 -25.91
CA PHE A 55 7.30 -4.03 -27.10
C PHE A 55 6.02 -4.78 -26.71
N VAL A 56 4.87 -4.16 -26.96
CA VAL A 56 3.55 -4.72 -26.66
C VAL A 56 2.86 -5.05 -27.97
N TRP A 57 2.44 -6.28 -28.15
CA TRP A 57 1.78 -6.74 -29.36
C TRP A 57 0.26 -6.53 -29.26
N PRO A 58 -0.32 -5.51 -29.93
CA PRO A 58 -1.70 -5.09 -29.68
C PRO A 58 -2.77 -6.12 -30.07
N VAL A 59 -2.40 -7.17 -30.84
CA VAL A 59 -3.32 -8.23 -31.25
C VAL A 59 -3.51 -9.28 -30.14
N PHE A 60 -2.48 -9.50 -29.31
CA PHE A 60 -2.45 -10.57 -28.31
C PHE A 60 -2.23 -10.11 -26.90
N GLN A 61 -1.85 -8.85 -26.72
CA GLN A 61 -1.52 -8.26 -25.42
C GLN A 61 -2.24 -6.93 -25.26
N ASP A 62 -2.74 -6.71 -24.07
CA ASP A 62 -3.23 -5.42 -23.60
C ASP A 62 -2.31 -4.90 -22.50
N TYR A 63 -2.33 -3.58 -22.27
CA TYR A 63 -1.49 -2.98 -21.24
C TYR A 63 -2.27 -1.88 -20.51
N GLY A 64 -1.90 -1.68 -19.27
CA GLY A 64 -2.41 -0.59 -18.44
C GLY A 64 -1.38 -0.12 -17.45
N TYR A 65 -1.72 0.92 -16.72
CA TYR A 65 -0.83 1.53 -15.75
C TYR A 65 -1.47 1.57 -14.36
N ILE A 66 -0.66 1.25 -13.34
CA ILE A 66 -1.00 1.46 -11.93
C ILE A 66 -0.12 2.59 -11.41
N SER A 67 -0.72 3.58 -10.74
CA SER A 67 0.01 4.72 -10.17
C SER A 67 0.83 4.28 -8.94
N LEU A 68 2.06 4.79 -8.85
CA LEU A 68 2.93 4.60 -7.67
C LEU A 68 2.79 5.73 -6.65
N ARG A 69 1.89 6.67 -6.87
CA ARG A 69 1.71 7.80 -5.94
C ARG A 69 1.27 7.29 -4.57
N PRO A 70 1.93 7.73 -3.50
CA PRO A 70 1.52 7.36 -2.15
C PRO A 70 0.11 7.84 -1.84
N LEU A 71 -0.64 7.01 -1.13
CA LEU A 71 -1.98 7.29 -0.63
C LEU A 71 -1.89 7.49 0.89
N GLN A 72 -2.45 8.60 1.38
CA GLN A 72 -2.58 8.85 2.81
C GLN A 72 -3.97 8.39 3.27
N ILE A 73 -3.98 7.53 4.26
CA ILE A 73 -5.17 6.89 4.79
C ILE A 73 -5.28 7.26 6.27
N ALA A 74 -6.26 8.09 6.60
CA ALA A 74 -6.58 8.39 7.98
C ALA A 74 -7.50 7.29 8.54
N VAL A 75 -7.04 6.65 9.61
CA VAL A 75 -7.78 5.60 10.32
C VAL A 75 -7.98 6.05 11.76
N ASN A 76 -9.21 6.42 12.09
CA ASN A 76 -9.60 6.72 13.45
C ASN A 76 -10.26 5.47 14.04
N LEU A 77 -9.54 4.79 14.89
CA LEU A 77 -10.07 3.63 15.59
C LEU A 77 -10.67 4.10 16.92
N ASP A 78 -11.98 4.22 16.93
CA ASP A 78 -12.75 4.60 18.11
C ASP A 78 -13.27 3.37 18.85
N ASN A 79 -13.27 3.43 20.18
CA ASN A 79 -13.80 2.38 21.04
C ASN A 79 -13.15 0.99 20.86
N ALA A 80 -11.85 0.92 20.55
CA ALA A 80 -11.13 -0.34 20.50
C ALA A 80 -10.89 -0.88 21.91
N LEU A 81 -11.14 -2.16 22.10
CA LEU A 81 -10.90 -2.83 23.38
C LEU A 81 -9.46 -3.37 23.41
N CYS A 82 -8.67 -2.93 24.42
CA CYS A 82 -7.39 -3.54 24.70
C CYS A 82 -7.56 -4.86 25.50
N LYS A 83 -6.46 -5.54 25.78
CA LYS A 83 -6.45 -6.82 26.52
C LYS A 83 -7.15 -6.77 27.89
N GLN A 84 -7.19 -5.59 28.51
CA GLN A 84 -7.84 -5.36 29.81
C GLN A 84 -9.32 -4.95 29.70
N ASN A 85 -9.94 -5.05 28.50
CA ASN A 85 -11.29 -4.58 28.21
C ASN A 85 -11.51 -3.06 28.43
N ILE A 86 -10.44 -2.27 28.37
CA ILE A 86 -10.52 -0.81 28.42
C ILE A 86 -10.70 -0.31 26.97
N ARG A 87 -11.62 0.65 26.78
CA ARG A 87 -11.85 1.29 25.49
C ARG A 87 -10.86 2.40 25.25
N ILE A 88 -10.19 2.33 24.11
CA ILE A 88 -9.19 3.33 23.69
C ILE A 88 -9.52 3.85 22.30
N ASN A 89 -9.16 5.10 22.08
CA ASN A 89 -9.25 5.76 20.77
C ASN A 89 -7.82 5.98 20.25
N VAL A 90 -7.57 5.48 19.05
CA VAL A 90 -6.24 5.51 18.42
C VAL A 90 -6.36 6.17 17.04
N PRO A 91 -6.27 7.51 16.98
CA PRO A 91 -6.22 8.20 15.71
C PRO A 91 -4.85 8.00 15.06
N SER A 92 -4.85 7.57 13.80
CA SER A 92 -3.64 7.21 13.08
C SER A 92 -3.72 7.58 11.61
N VAL A 93 -2.56 7.84 11.00
CA VAL A 93 -2.42 8.13 9.57
C VAL A 93 -1.37 7.19 8.99
N PHE A 94 -1.78 6.43 7.99
CA PHE A 94 -0.93 5.49 7.27
C PHE A 94 -0.65 6.04 5.87
N THR A 95 0.61 5.96 5.45
CA THR A 95 0.99 6.24 4.07
C THR A 95 1.33 4.93 3.38
N VAL A 96 0.59 4.62 2.33
CA VAL A 96 0.67 3.35 1.61
C VAL A 96 0.97 3.63 0.15
N GLY A 97 1.78 2.79 -0.48
CA GLY A 97 2.08 2.85 -1.91
C GLY A 97 1.97 1.49 -2.56
N VAL A 98 1.96 1.46 -3.88
CA VAL A 98 2.07 0.19 -4.63
C VAL A 98 3.53 -0.25 -4.61
N SER A 99 3.77 -1.51 -4.23
CA SER A 99 5.14 -2.04 -4.15
C SER A 99 5.77 -2.22 -5.52
N THR A 100 7.06 -1.86 -5.63
CA THR A 100 7.87 -2.06 -6.83
C THR A 100 8.65 -3.37 -6.83
N SER A 101 8.55 -4.16 -5.76
CA SER A 101 9.21 -5.47 -5.66
C SER A 101 8.61 -6.45 -6.66
N PRO A 102 9.44 -7.17 -7.46
CA PRO A 102 8.94 -8.08 -8.51
C PRO A 102 8.03 -9.20 -8.00
N GLU A 103 8.20 -9.61 -6.75
CA GLU A 103 7.40 -10.64 -6.10
C GLU A 103 6.00 -10.14 -5.75
N ILE A 104 5.90 -8.88 -5.32
CA ILE A 104 4.67 -8.26 -4.80
C ILE A 104 3.89 -7.57 -5.92
N MET A 105 4.58 -7.02 -6.93
CA MET A 105 3.95 -6.35 -8.09
C MET A 105 2.90 -7.21 -8.80
N GLY A 106 3.10 -8.54 -8.83
CA GLY A 106 2.14 -9.48 -9.40
C GLY A 106 0.79 -9.41 -8.71
N ASN A 107 0.79 -9.35 -7.38
CA ASN A 107 -0.43 -9.23 -6.58
C ASN A 107 -1.15 -7.91 -6.85
N ALA A 108 -0.39 -6.81 -6.98
CA ALA A 108 -0.97 -5.50 -7.32
C ALA A 108 -1.64 -5.52 -8.70
N ALA A 109 -1.00 -6.17 -9.70
CA ALA A 109 -1.57 -6.29 -11.03
C ALA A 109 -2.87 -7.12 -11.05
N GLU A 110 -2.92 -8.20 -10.27
CA GLU A 110 -4.10 -9.08 -10.25
C GLU A 110 -5.28 -8.49 -9.47
N ARG A 111 -5.01 -7.69 -8.44
CA ARG A 111 -6.03 -7.24 -7.48
C ARG A 111 -6.39 -5.78 -7.57
N LEU A 112 -5.44 -4.92 -7.95
CA LEU A 112 -5.61 -3.47 -7.96
C LEU A 112 -5.77 -2.90 -9.37
N PHE A 113 -5.52 -3.69 -10.40
CA PHE A 113 -5.65 -3.21 -11.77
C PHE A 113 -7.09 -2.77 -12.07
N GLY A 114 -7.22 -1.58 -12.65
CA GLY A 114 -8.53 -0.99 -12.98
C GLY A 114 -9.26 -0.34 -11.79
N GLN A 115 -8.71 -0.43 -10.60
CA GLN A 115 -9.25 0.26 -9.43
C GLN A 115 -8.86 1.74 -9.42
N THR A 116 -9.76 2.58 -8.91
CA THR A 116 -9.42 3.99 -8.66
C THR A 116 -8.56 4.12 -7.40
N PRO A 117 -7.74 5.19 -7.29
CA PRO A 117 -6.92 5.42 -6.08
C PRO A 117 -7.76 5.45 -4.80
N GLU A 118 -8.99 5.98 -4.88
CA GLU A 118 -9.92 6.06 -3.77
C GLU A 118 -10.40 4.66 -3.32
N ALA A 119 -10.72 3.78 -4.29
CA ALA A 119 -11.12 2.40 -4.01
C ALA A 119 -9.96 1.59 -3.39
N ILE A 120 -8.73 1.82 -3.86
CA ILE A 120 -7.52 1.20 -3.27
C ILE A 120 -7.31 1.71 -1.84
N ALA A 121 -7.51 3.01 -1.60
CA ALA A 121 -7.39 3.59 -0.27
C ALA A 121 -8.44 3.03 0.71
N GLU A 122 -9.68 2.84 0.26
CA GLU A 122 -10.75 2.26 1.07
C GLU A 122 -10.48 0.80 1.42
N LEU A 123 -10.04 0.00 0.43
CA LEU A 123 -9.64 -1.39 0.65
C LEU A 123 -8.48 -1.52 1.64
N ALA A 124 -7.46 -0.67 1.49
CA ALA A 124 -6.32 -0.65 2.40
C ALA A 124 -6.73 -0.18 3.80
N LYS A 125 -7.63 0.80 3.92
CA LYS A 125 -8.19 1.28 5.18
C LYS A 125 -8.88 0.18 5.97
N ASP A 126 -9.69 -0.63 5.33
CA ASP A 126 -10.41 -1.74 5.99
C ASP A 126 -9.44 -2.78 6.55
N ILE A 127 -8.39 -3.10 5.80
CA ILE A 127 -7.33 -4.01 6.27
C ILE A 127 -6.57 -3.42 7.45
N ILE A 128 -6.13 -2.17 7.33
CA ILE A 128 -5.39 -1.47 8.41
C ILE A 128 -6.25 -1.42 9.66
N PHE A 129 -7.54 -1.08 9.52
CA PHE A 129 -8.49 -1.02 10.63
C PHE A 129 -8.61 -2.36 11.34
N GLY A 130 -8.71 -3.46 10.58
CA GLY A 130 -8.76 -4.82 11.12
C GLY A 130 -7.49 -5.20 11.88
N GLN A 131 -6.32 -4.95 11.28
CA GLN A 131 -5.03 -5.30 11.89
C GLN A 131 -4.72 -4.44 13.12
N LEU A 132 -5.02 -3.14 13.07
CA LEU A 132 -4.86 -2.26 14.21
C LEU A 132 -5.69 -2.73 15.42
N ARG A 133 -6.94 -3.13 15.16
CA ARG A 133 -7.81 -3.69 16.22
C ARG A 133 -7.25 -4.98 16.83
N LEU A 134 -6.67 -5.87 16.02
CA LEU A 134 -6.05 -7.11 16.51
C LEU A 134 -4.83 -6.83 17.38
N VAL A 135 -3.96 -5.92 16.97
CA VAL A 135 -2.78 -5.53 17.75
C VAL A 135 -3.20 -4.92 19.09
N ILE A 136 -4.14 -3.99 19.08
CA ILE A 136 -4.65 -3.35 20.31
C ILE A 136 -5.25 -4.38 21.27
N ALA A 137 -6.05 -5.33 20.75
CA ALA A 137 -6.65 -6.37 21.58
C ALA A 137 -5.62 -7.33 22.20
N SER A 138 -4.42 -7.41 21.65
CA SER A 138 -3.34 -8.27 22.15
C SER A 138 -2.47 -7.62 23.24
N MET A 139 -2.50 -6.29 23.39
CA MET A 139 -1.62 -5.51 24.28
C MET A 139 -2.38 -4.90 25.47
N MET A 140 -1.67 -4.63 26.56
CA MET A 140 -2.21 -3.87 27.69
C MET A 140 -2.10 -2.36 27.42
N ILE A 141 -2.97 -1.57 28.06
CA ILE A 141 -2.98 -0.12 27.84
C ILE A 141 -1.68 0.54 28.31
N GLU A 142 -1.11 0.02 29.40
CA GLU A 142 0.16 0.48 29.94
C GLU A 142 1.32 0.22 28.96
N GLU A 143 1.34 -0.94 28.29
CA GLU A 143 2.34 -1.28 27.28
C GLU A 143 2.23 -0.36 26.08
N ILE A 144 1.00 -0.11 25.59
CA ILE A 144 0.74 0.77 24.44
C ILE A 144 1.18 2.21 24.74
N ASN A 145 1.01 2.68 25.99
CA ASN A 145 1.35 4.05 26.37
C ASN A 145 2.82 4.22 26.78
N ALA A 146 3.40 3.25 27.50
CA ALA A 146 4.78 3.32 27.99
C ALA A 146 5.81 2.99 26.90
N ASP A 147 5.52 2.03 26.02
CA ASP A 147 6.42 1.60 24.95
C ASP A 147 5.76 1.75 23.56
N ARG A 148 5.61 3.01 23.16
CA ARG A 148 5.06 3.36 21.83
C ARG A 148 5.82 2.74 20.68
N GLU A 149 7.15 2.56 20.82
CA GLU A 149 7.96 1.96 19.76
C GLU A 149 7.61 0.49 19.53
N THR A 150 7.44 -0.28 20.59
CA THR A 150 7.04 -1.70 20.48
C THR A 150 5.64 -1.82 19.88
N PHE A 151 4.71 -0.95 20.29
CA PHE A 151 3.38 -0.89 19.68
C PHE A 151 3.44 -0.56 18.18
N LEU A 152 4.17 0.50 17.80
CA LEU A 152 4.36 0.88 16.39
C LEU A 152 4.95 -0.26 15.56
N ARG A 153 6.00 -0.92 16.04
CA ARG A 153 6.63 -2.07 15.36
C ARG A 153 5.65 -3.23 15.17
N ALA A 154 4.83 -3.52 16.18
CA ALA A 154 3.81 -4.56 16.08
C ALA A 154 2.75 -4.21 15.03
N VAL A 155 2.28 -2.96 14.99
CA VAL A 155 1.34 -2.46 13.99
C VAL A 155 1.96 -2.51 12.59
N GLU A 156 3.17 -1.99 12.42
CA GLU A 156 3.88 -1.99 11.13
C GLU A 156 4.06 -3.41 10.58
N ALA A 157 4.51 -4.35 11.41
CA ALA A 157 4.73 -5.73 11.00
C ALA A 157 3.44 -6.40 10.51
N ASN A 158 2.35 -6.31 11.30
CA ASN A 158 1.08 -6.95 10.98
C ASN A 158 0.42 -6.30 9.75
N VAL A 159 0.39 -4.96 9.71
CA VAL A 159 -0.20 -4.21 8.59
C VAL A 159 0.59 -4.44 7.30
N ALA A 160 1.94 -4.39 7.36
CA ALA A 160 2.78 -4.59 6.18
C ALA A 160 2.60 -5.99 5.57
N GLU A 161 2.46 -7.03 6.40
CA GLU A 161 2.25 -8.39 5.92
C GLU A 161 0.93 -8.53 5.15
N GLU A 162 -0.17 -7.96 5.66
CA GLU A 162 -1.47 -8.03 5.00
C GLU A 162 -1.53 -7.15 3.73
N LEU A 163 -0.93 -5.96 3.76
CA LEU A 163 -0.87 -5.08 2.59
C LEU A 163 -0.06 -5.70 1.44
N LYS A 164 1.03 -6.44 1.72
CA LYS A 164 1.81 -7.18 0.73
C LYS A 164 0.98 -8.19 -0.05
N LYS A 165 -0.01 -8.80 0.56
CA LYS A 165 -0.92 -9.75 -0.11
C LYS A 165 -1.75 -9.07 -1.20
N LEU A 166 -1.99 -7.76 -1.07
CA LEU A 166 -2.66 -6.93 -2.09
C LEU A 166 -1.70 -6.31 -3.11
N GLY A 167 -0.41 -6.39 -2.88
CA GLY A 167 0.59 -5.69 -3.71
C GLY A 167 0.90 -4.27 -3.24
N LEU A 168 0.49 -3.92 -2.02
CA LEU A 168 0.74 -2.64 -1.39
C LEU A 168 1.92 -2.74 -0.42
N GLU A 169 2.57 -1.60 -0.21
CA GLU A 169 3.68 -1.43 0.71
C GLU A 169 3.38 -0.29 1.69
N LEU A 170 3.63 -0.55 2.96
CA LEU A 170 3.52 0.45 4.00
C LEU A 170 4.78 1.32 3.99
N LEU A 171 4.63 2.62 3.73
CA LEU A 171 5.74 3.57 3.64
C LEU A 171 5.98 4.29 4.96
N ASN A 172 4.91 4.65 5.67
CA ASN A 172 5.02 5.35 6.94
C ASN A 172 3.76 5.14 7.78
N VAL A 173 3.95 5.12 9.11
CA VAL A 173 2.87 5.09 10.11
C VAL A 173 3.06 6.25 11.07
N ASN A 174 2.01 7.01 11.29
CA ASN A 174 1.97 8.06 12.30
C ASN A 174 0.75 7.84 13.19
N ILE A 175 0.98 7.55 14.47
CA ILE A 175 -0.06 7.40 15.49
C ILE A 175 0.01 8.63 16.39
N THR A 176 -1.10 9.34 16.49
CA THR A 176 -1.25 10.50 17.37
C THR A 176 -1.56 10.05 18.81
N ASP A 177 -1.92 10.96 19.67
CA ASP A 177 -2.11 10.66 21.09
C ASP A 177 -3.28 9.70 21.32
N ILE A 178 -2.96 8.62 22.01
CA ILE A 178 -3.91 7.58 22.40
C ILE A 178 -4.72 8.10 23.59
N ARG A 179 -6.03 8.01 23.48
CA ARG A 179 -6.97 8.47 24.53
C ARG A 179 -7.79 7.29 25.02
N ASP A 180 -7.96 7.20 26.32
CA ASP A 180 -8.87 6.26 26.97
C ASP A 180 -10.15 6.96 27.43
N GLU A 181 -11.31 6.35 27.16
CA GLU A 181 -12.60 6.90 27.58
C GLU A 181 -12.80 6.83 29.12
N ALA A 182 -12.16 5.88 29.77
CA ALA A 182 -12.34 5.59 31.19
C ALA A 182 -11.43 6.45 32.09
N GLN A 183 -10.62 7.37 31.55
CA GLN A 183 -9.61 8.12 32.29
C GLN A 183 -8.69 7.21 33.16
N TYR A 184 -8.50 5.98 32.71
CA TYR A 184 -7.71 4.99 33.43
C TYR A 184 -6.25 5.42 33.55
N LEU A 185 -5.68 5.98 32.48
CA LEU A 185 -4.29 6.47 32.47
C LEU A 185 -4.13 7.68 33.43
N GLU A 186 -5.11 8.56 33.51
CA GLU A 186 -5.09 9.70 34.44
C GLU A 186 -5.19 9.20 35.91
N ASN A 187 -6.08 8.26 36.18
CA ASN A 187 -6.23 7.66 37.51
C ASN A 187 -4.98 6.87 37.92
N LEU A 188 -4.31 6.18 37.00
CA LEU A 188 -3.04 5.50 37.23
C LEU A 188 -1.92 6.48 37.61
N GLY A 189 -1.85 7.62 36.91
CA GLY A 189 -0.91 8.70 37.20
C GLY A 189 -1.16 9.30 38.60
N ARG A 190 -2.41 9.59 38.97
CA ARG A 190 -2.79 10.09 40.29
C ARG A 190 -2.45 9.10 41.40
N LYS A 191 -2.63 7.78 41.16
CA LYS A 191 -2.25 6.74 42.11
C LYS A 191 -0.74 6.69 42.34
N ALA A 192 0.05 6.73 41.24
CA ALA A 192 1.51 6.77 41.31
C ALA A 192 2.03 8.02 42.03
N GLU A 193 1.43 9.20 41.81
CA GLU A 193 1.77 10.43 42.52
C GLU A 193 1.44 10.31 44.02
N ALA A 194 0.29 9.72 44.37
CA ALA A 194 -0.09 9.52 45.77
C ALA A 194 0.87 8.57 46.49
N GLU A 195 1.24 7.45 45.85
CA GLU A 195 2.23 6.50 46.38
C GLU A 195 3.61 7.16 46.56
N ALA A 196 4.06 7.97 45.58
CA ALA A 196 5.32 8.70 45.67
C ALA A 196 5.32 9.71 46.84
N ARG A 197 4.19 10.43 47.05
CA ARG A 197 4.04 11.36 48.18
C ARG A 197 4.06 10.64 49.54
N VAL A 198 3.42 9.48 49.64
CA VAL A 198 3.45 8.67 50.85
C VAL A 198 4.86 8.16 51.11
N ALA A 199 5.58 7.68 50.12
CA ALA A 199 6.96 7.24 50.22
C ALA A 199 7.93 8.38 50.63
N ALA A 200 7.71 9.60 50.14
CA ALA A 200 8.51 10.77 50.48
C ALA A 200 8.18 11.35 51.87
N GLY A 201 6.96 11.11 52.38
CA GLY A 201 6.53 11.59 53.70
C GLY A 201 6.83 10.64 54.87
N THR A 202 7.44 9.47 54.59
CA THR A 202 7.84 8.47 55.61
C THR A 202 9.34 8.51 55.96
N VAL A 203 10.04 9.64 55.67
CA VAL A 203 11.43 9.89 56.10
C VAL A 203 11.47 10.89 57.22
#